data_58113dc366d40e98e52a11d4fe30f36d
#
_entry.id   58113dc366d40e98e52a11d4fe30f36d
#
_cell.length_a   1.000
_cell.length_b   1.000
_cell.length_c   1.000
_cell.angle_alpha   90.00
_cell.angle_beta   90.00
_cell.angle_gamma   90.00
#
_symmetry.space_group_name_H-M   'P 1'
#
loop_
_entity.id
_entity.type
_entity.pdbx_description
1 polymer ?
#
loop_
_entity_poly.entity_id
_entity_poly.type
_entity_poly.pdbx_seq_one_letter_code
_entity_poly.pdbx_strand_id
1 'polypeptide(L)'
;MAPTTRIPTETEIDVEPAPGETAGDVDIAAAAALMADPSRAAVLAELTDGRALPPSELAEVAGVSRSTISEHLAKLQHAGFLTVEKGGRNRYFRLAGPEIAAAVESLAALAPRFPVRSLKQSRRAGALGAARTCYGHLAGRLGVGITEAMLARGLIDREGEVFLLTDAGATWLEHLGIANPPRAGKACNDWSERRPHLAGRLGVALTGRLFELAWLQRTQRTREVRVTPQGEVGLSHELSLKVAPA
;
A
#
# COMPACT_ATOMS: atom_id res chain seq x y z
N MET A 1 41.12 31.47 15.47
CA MET A 1 41.14 30.59 14.29
C MET A 1 40.54 29.26 14.70
N ALA A 2 39.29 29.02 14.32
CA ALA A 2 38.60 27.74 14.58
C ALA A 2 38.87 26.77 13.41
N PRO A 3 39.07 25.48 13.67
CA PRO A 3 39.32 24.52 12.62
C PRO A 3 38.01 24.20 11.84
N THR A 4 38.06 24.35 10.53
CA THR A 4 37.04 24.00 9.57
C THR A 4 36.93 22.48 9.50
N THR A 5 35.85 21.93 10.02
CA THR A 5 35.54 20.50 9.90
C THR A 5 35.07 20.23 8.46
N ARG A 6 35.87 19.47 7.72
CA ARG A 6 35.57 18.98 6.38
C ARG A 6 34.46 17.93 6.49
N ILE A 7 33.35 18.15 5.80
CA ILE A 7 32.31 17.14 5.56
C ILE A 7 32.87 16.09 4.61
N PRO A 8 32.74 14.76 4.88
CA PRO A 8 33.18 13.73 3.95
C PRO A 8 32.26 13.76 2.71
N THR A 9 32.87 13.89 1.55
CA THR A 9 32.24 13.73 0.23
C THR A 9 31.78 12.29 0.03
N GLU A 10 30.58 12.18 -0.54
CA GLU A 10 29.95 11.05 -1.22
C GLU A 10 30.73 9.74 -1.25
N THR A 11 30.19 8.74 -0.55
CA THR A 11 30.62 7.35 -0.73
C THR A 11 30.03 6.88 -2.06
N GLU A 12 30.85 6.85 -3.11
CA GLU A 12 30.57 6.11 -4.34
C GLU A 12 30.33 4.65 -3.95
N ILE A 13 29.09 4.18 -4.11
CA ILE A 13 28.78 2.76 -3.97
C ILE A 13 29.12 2.12 -5.32
N ASP A 14 30.34 1.64 -5.45
CA ASP A 14 30.74 0.75 -6.55
C ASP A 14 29.98 -0.57 -6.37
N VAL A 15 28.88 -0.73 -7.08
CA VAL A 15 28.18 -2.02 -7.22
C VAL A 15 28.81 -2.72 -8.42
N GLU A 16 29.92 -3.43 -8.21
CA GLU A 16 30.44 -4.35 -9.23
C GLU A 16 29.42 -5.48 -9.46
N PRO A 17 29.01 -5.71 -10.73
CA PRO A 17 28.16 -6.86 -11.05
C PRO A 17 28.93 -8.16 -10.81
N ALA A 18 28.23 -9.20 -10.33
CA ALA A 18 28.82 -10.52 -10.14
C ALA A 18 29.45 -11.04 -11.46
N PRO A 19 30.64 -11.69 -11.41
CA PRO A 19 31.34 -12.12 -12.60
C PRO A 19 30.50 -13.16 -13.38
N GLY A 20 30.02 -12.77 -14.59
CA GLY A 20 29.32 -13.63 -15.54
C GLY A 20 27.93 -13.13 -15.99
N GLU A 21 27.36 -12.11 -15.37
CA GLU A 21 26.12 -11.48 -15.85
C GLU A 21 26.43 -10.09 -16.42
N THR A 22 26.41 -9.99 -17.74
CA THR A 22 26.23 -8.68 -18.39
C THR A 22 24.80 -8.25 -18.08
N ALA A 23 24.62 -7.32 -17.14
CA ALA A 23 23.33 -6.70 -16.90
C ALA A 23 22.88 -6.02 -18.21
N GLY A 24 21.93 -6.65 -18.90
CA GLY A 24 21.26 -6.05 -20.05
C GLY A 24 20.38 -4.89 -19.60
N ASP A 25 19.95 -4.08 -20.53
CA ASP A 25 18.95 -3.04 -20.28
C ASP A 25 17.62 -3.66 -19.81
N VAL A 26 16.85 -2.92 -18.99
CA VAL A 26 15.59 -3.40 -18.41
C VAL A 26 14.48 -3.42 -19.46
N ASP A 27 13.76 -4.55 -19.60
CA ASP A 27 12.62 -4.67 -20.48
C ASP A 27 11.32 -4.19 -19.79
N ILE A 28 11.13 -2.88 -19.81
CA ILE A 28 9.91 -2.24 -19.29
C ILE A 28 8.67 -2.73 -20.04
N ALA A 29 8.79 -3.03 -21.35
CA ALA A 29 7.66 -3.47 -22.16
C ALA A 29 7.14 -4.85 -21.73
N ALA A 30 8.02 -5.79 -21.40
CA ALA A 30 7.64 -7.09 -20.86
C ALA A 30 6.89 -6.96 -19.53
N ALA A 31 7.40 -6.14 -18.61
CA ALA A 31 6.71 -5.88 -17.33
C ALA A 31 5.34 -5.21 -17.54
N ALA A 32 5.26 -4.21 -18.41
CA ALA A 32 4.02 -3.53 -18.75
C ALA A 32 2.99 -4.47 -19.41
N ALA A 33 3.42 -5.36 -20.31
CA ALA A 33 2.56 -6.36 -20.96
C ALA A 33 1.89 -7.30 -19.96
N LEU A 34 2.55 -7.63 -18.85
CA LEU A 34 1.95 -8.42 -17.76
C LEU A 34 0.79 -7.68 -17.09
N MET A 35 0.89 -6.38 -16.94
CA MET A 35 -0.14 -5.53 -16.32
C MET A 35 -1.24 -5.07 -17.30
N ALA A 36 -1.00 -5.14 -18.62
CA ALA A 36 -1.92 -4.65 -19.63
C ALA A 36 -3.17 -5.53 -19.82
N ASP A 37 -3.13 -6.80 -19.43
CA ASP A 37 -4.30 -7.69 -19.49
C ASP A 37 -5.29 -7.32 -18.36
N PRO A 38 -6.58 -7.09 -18.66
CA PRO A 38 -7.55 -6.64 -17.66
C PRO A 38 -7.71 -7.59 -16.47
N SER A 39 -7.65 -8.91 -16.71
CA SER A 39 -7.79 -9.91 -15.65
C SER A 39 -6.56 -9.96 -14.75
N ARG A 40 -5.36 -9.88 -15.32
CA ARG A 40 -4.13 -9.77 -14.53
C ARG A 40 -4.05 -8.46 -13.75
N ALA A 41 -4.44 -7.33 -14.37
CA ALA A 41 -4.54 -6.05 -13.69
C ALA A 41 -5.49 -6.10 -12.49
N ALA A 42 -6.66 -6.74 -12.64
CA ALA A 42 -7.62 -6.92 -11.55
C ALA A 42 -7.05 -7.77 -10.40
N VAL A 43 -6.35 -8.87 -10.71
CA VAL A 43 -5.66 -9.72 -9.74
C VAL A 43 -4.60 -8.92 -8.97
N LEU A 44 -3.72 -8.23 -9.69
CA LEU A 44 -2.66 -7.45 -9.07
C LEU A 44 -3.23 -6.34 -8.18
N ALA A 45 -4.25 -5.62 -8.66
CA ALA A 45 -4.92 -4.58 -7.89
C ALA A 45 -5.60 -5.12 -6.62
N GLU A 46 -6.17 -6.33 -6.64
CA GLU A 46 -6.79 -6.93 -5.45
C GLU A 46 -5.73 -7.34 -4.41
N LEU A 47 -4.57 -7.80 -4.86
CA LEU A 47 -3.48 -8.27 -4.00
C LEU A 47 -2.60 -7.13 -3.43
N THR A 48 -2.83 -5.87 -3.82
CA THR A 48 -2.05 -4.73 -3.30
C THR A 48 -2.24 -4.49 -1.79
N ASP A 49 -3.16 -5.17 -1.13
CA ASP A 49 -3.28 -5.11 0.34
C ASP A 49 -2.30 -6.03 1.09
N GLY A 50 -1.54 -6.85 0.37
CA GLY A 50 -0.54 -7.77 0.92
C GLY A 50 -1.11 -9.10 1.40
N ARG A 51 -2.44 -9.34 1.26
CA ARG A 51 -3.05 -10.64 1.59
C ARG A 51 -2.65 -11.70 0.57
N ALA A 52 -2.66 -12.95 1.04
CA ALA A 52 -2.59 -14.11 0.16
C ALA A 52 -4.00 -14.64 -0.11
N LEU A 53 -4.39 -14.75 -1.40
CA LEU A 53 -5.72 -15.18 -1.82
C LEU A 53 -5.67 -16.48 -2.63
N PRO A 54 -6.69 -17.35 -2.49
CA PRO A 54 -6.78 -18.58 -3.28
C PRO A 54 -7.21 -18.27 -4.74
N PRO A 55 -6.88 -19.15 -5.72
CA PRO A 55 -7.26 -18.97 -7.11
C PRO A 55 -8.75 -18.77 -7.35
N SER A 56 -9.60 -19.38 -6.52
CA SER A 56 -11.06 -19.23 -6.65
C SER A 56 -11.53 -17.80 -6.43
N GLU A 57 -11.00 -17.11 -5.42
CA GLU A 57 -11.33 -15.71 -5.16
C GLU A 57 -10.75 -14.79 -6.23
N LEU A 58 -9.53 -15.08 -6.68
CA LEU A 58 -8.89 -14.30 -7.76
C LEU A 58 -9.61 -14.47 -9.11
N ALA A 59 -10.19 -15.64 -9.36
CA ALA A 59 -11.04 -15.87 -10.54
C ALA A 59 -12.33 -15.05 -10.49
N GLU A 60 -12.98 -14.96 -9.31
CA GLU A 60 -14.17 -14.11 -9.10
C GLU A 60 -13.83 -12.62 -9.32
N VAL A 61 -12.71 -12.16 -8.77
CA VAL A 61 -12.25 -10.77 -8.92
C VAL A 61 -11.98 -10.43 -10.39
N ALA A 62 -11.29 -11.34 -11.09
CA ALA A 62 -10.93 -11.15 -12.49
C ALA A 62 -12.10 -11.41 -13.47
N GLY A 63 -13.18 -12.03 -13.00
CA GLY A 63 -14.34 -12.37 -13.82
C GLY A 63 -14.06 -13.44 -14.89
N VAL A 64 -13.15 -14.40 -14.58
CA VAL A 64 -12.71 -15.45 -15.52
C VAL A 64 -12.89 -16.85 -14.96
N SER A 65 -12.75 -17.86 -15.82
CA SER A 65 -12.83 -19.26 -15.44
C SER A 65 -11.64 -19.70 -14.58
N ARG A 66 -11.78 -20.87 -13.90
CA ARG A 66 -10.69 -21.47 -13.11
C ARG A 66 -9.47 -21.86 -13.96
N SER A 67 -9.66 -22.26 -15.19
CA SER A 67 -8.55 -22.58 -16.12
C SER A 67 -7.80 -21.31 -16.50
N THR A 68 -8.53 -20.27 -16.91
CA THR A 68 -7.96 -18.98 -17.31
C THR A 68 -7.20 -18.30 -16.18
N ILE A 69 -7.75 -18.30 -14.95
CA ILE A 69 -7.03 -17.70 -13.82
C ILE A 69 -5.75 -18.46 -13.52
N SER A 70 -5.72 -19.78 -13.65
CA SER A 70 -4.50 -20.57 -13.42
C SER A 70 -3.39 -20.19 -14.39
N GLU A 71 -3.70 -19.92 -15.65
CA GLU A 71 -2.73 -19.45 -16.66
C GLU A 71 -2.21 -18.03 -16.32
N HIS A 72 -3.10 -17.13 -15.93
CA HIS A 72 -2.72 -15.77 -15.52
C HIS A 72 -1.80 -15.79 -14.29
N LEU A 73 -2.15 -16.58 -13.28
CA LEU A 73 -1.35 -16.72 -12.07
C LEU A 73 0.03 -17.35 -12.35
N ALA A 74 0.09 -18.35 -13.23
CA ALA A 74 1.35 -18.96 -13.65
C ALA A 74 2.26 -17.93 -14.35
N LYS A 75 1.72 -17.11 -15.28
CA LYS A 75 2.47 -16.06 -15.97
C LYS A 75 3.00 -15.01 -15.00
N LEU A 76 2.17 -14.53 -14.09
CA LEU A 76 2.57 -13.55 -13.06
C LEU A 76 3.60 -14.11 -12.07
N GLN A 77 3.45 -15.40 -11.69
CA GLN A 77 4.41 -16.07 -10.82
C GLN A 77 5.76 -16.28 -11.51
N HIS A 78 5.75 -16.76 -12.78
CA HIS A 78 6.98 -16.97 -13.55
C HIS A 78 7.79 -15.67 -13.72
N ALA A 79 7.09 -14.55 -13.90
CA ALA A 79 7.70 -13.22 -14.02
C ALA A 79 8.06 -12.57 -12.67
N GLY A 80 7.92 -13.27 -11.56
CA GLY A 80 8.27 -12.75 -10.24
C GLY A 80 7.30 -11.73 -9.64
N PHE A 81 6.11 -11.53 -10.24
CA PHE A 81 5.09 -10.60 -9.70
C PHE A 81 4.33 -11.20 -8.52
N LEU A 82 4.20 -12.53 -8.48
CA LEU A 82 3.50 -13.25 -7.42
C LEU A 82 4.39 -14.30 -6.78
N THR A 83 4.22 -14.46 -5.48
CA THR A 83 4.67 -15.63 -4.73
C THR A 83 3.47 -16.51 -4.38
N VAL A 84 3.74 -17.80 -4.15
CA VAL A 84 2.73 -18.79 -3.77
C VAL A 84 3.08 -19.40 -2.42
N GLU A 85 2.09 -19.43 -1.53
CA GLU A 85 2.16 -20.11 -0.25
C GLU A 85 1.26 -21.35 -0.29
N LYS A 86 1.69 -22.44 0.34
CA LYS A 86 0.89 -23.65 0.51
C LYS A 86 0.24 -23.62 1.89
N GLY A 87 -1.09 -23.67 1.92
CA GLY A 87 -1.87 -23.84 3.13
C GLY A 87 -2.65 -25.17 3.07
N GLY A 88 -2.06 -26.24 3.59
CA GLY A 88 -2.61 -27.59 3.43
C GLY A 88 -2.68 -28.02 1.98
N ARG A 89 -3.89 -28.32 1.47
CA ARG A 89 -4.14 -28.69 0.06
C ARG A 89 -4.32 -27.49 -0.87
N ASN A 90 -4.41 -26.28 -0.31
CA ASN A 90 -4.69 -25.06 -1.05
C ASN A 90 -3.40 -24.29 -1.35
N ARG A 91 -3.44 -23.54 -2.45
CA ARG A 91 -2.42 -22.57 -2.83
C ARG A 91 -2.99 -21.17 -2.64
N TYR A 92 -2.18 -20.26 -2.10
CA TYR A 92 -2.53 -18.87 -1.91
C TYR A 92 -1.49 -18.00 -2.61
N PHE A 93 -1.93 -16.99 -3.32
CA PHE A 93 -1.08 -16.09 -4.10
C PHE A 93 -1.07 -14.72 -3.46
N ARG A 94 0.12 -14.13 -3.35
CA ARG A 94 0.32 -12.73 -2.91
C ARG A 94 1.29 -12.03 -3.86
N LEU A 95 1.34 -10.71 -3.82
CA LEU A 95 2.40 -9.95 -4.47
C LEU A 95 3.76 -10.36 -3.91
N ALA A 96 4.77 -10.45 -4.79
CA ALA A 96 6.12 -10.86 -4.39
C ALA A 96 6.83 -9.82 -3.52
N GLY A 97 6.46 -8.53 -3.64
CA GLY A 97 7.05 -7.46 -2.84
C GLY A 97 6.27 -6.15 -2.88
N PRO A 98 6.64 -5.20 -2.01
CA PRO A 98 6.04 -3.87 -1.95
C PRO A 98 6.30 -3.05 -3.22
N GLU A 99 7.35 -3.34 -3.98
CA GLU A 99 7.71 -2.65 -5.22
C GLU A 99 6.65 -2.87 -6.29
N ILE A 100 6.09 -4.08 -6.37
CA ILE A 100 5.01 -4.42 -7.31
C ILE A 100 3.72 -3.70 -6.90
N ALA A 101 3.41 -3.65 -5.61
CA ALA A 101 2.27 -2.89 -5.11
C ALA A 101 2.41 -1.41 -5.45
N ALA A 102 3.60 -0.83 -5.26
CA ALA A 102 3.89 0.56 -5.60
C ALA A 102 3.75 0.84 -7.11
N ALA A 103 4.23 -0.07 -7.97
CA ALA A 103 4.06 0.04 -9.41
C ALA A 103 2.58 0.00 -9.83
N VAL A 104 1.78 -0.91 -9.26
CA VAL A 104 0.34 -1.00 -9.52
C VAL A 104 -0.39 0.26 -9.07
N GLU A 105 -0.11 0.79 -7.88
CA GLU A 105 -0.72 2.04 -7.37
C GLU A 105 -0.30 3.26 -8.21
N SER A 106 0.96 3.32 -8.68
CA SER A 106 1.44 4.39 -9.55
C SER A 106 0.75 4.38 -10.91
N LEU A 107 0.60 3.20 -11.52
CA LEU A 107 -0.17 3.05 -12.76
C LEU A 107 -1.65 3.38 -12.56
N ALA A 108 -2.24 2.98 -11.43
CA ALA A 108 -3.63 3.31 -11.10
C ALA A 108 -3.85 4.84 -10.96
N ALA A 109 -2.86 5.58 -10.44
CA ALA A 109 -2.92 7.04 -10.34
C ALA A 109 -2.89 7.75 -11.71
N LEU A 110 -2.23 7.14 -12.71
CA LEU A 110 -2.17 7.63 -14.10
C LEU A 110 -3.36 7.16 -14.94
N ALA A 111 -4.00 6.06 -14.56
CA ALA A 111 -5.04 5.44 -15.35
C ALA A 111 -6.30 6.31 -15.47
N PRO A 112 -7.01 6.27 -16.62
CA PRO A 112 -8.32 6.89 -16.74
C PRO A 112 -9.33 6.19 -15.84
N ARG A 113 -10.25 6.95 -15.25
CA ARG A 113 -11.32 6.37 -14.45
C ARG A 113 -12.34 5.71 -15.37
N PHE A 114 -12.69 4.45 -15.09
CA PHE A 114 -13.78 3.78 -15.80
C PHE A 114 -15.14 4.44 -15.45
N PRO A 115 -16.03 4.59 -16.44
CA PRO A 115 -17.40 5.01 -16.14
C PRO A 115 -18.09 3.94 -15.29
N VAL A 116 -18.74 4.39 -14.24
CA VAL A 116 -19.53 3.52 -13.37
C VAL A 116 -20.78 3.07 -14.12
N ARG A 117 -20.96 1.77 -14.31
CA ARG A 117 -22.07 1.18 -15.07
C ARG A 117 -23.13 0.50 -14.19
N SER A 118 -22.90 0.41 -12.88
CA SER A 118 -23.86 -0.20 -11.95
C SER A 118 -23.71 0.37 -10.54
N LEU A 119 -24.79 0.31 -9.76
CA LEU A 119 -24.79 0.70 -8.34
C LEU A 119 -23.78 -0.10 -7.52
N LYS A 120 -23.57 -1.39 -7.85
CA LYS A 120 -22.55 -2.24 -7.20
C LYS A 120 -21.15 -1.71 -7.45
N GLN A 121 -20.83 -1.32 -8.70
CA GLN A 121 -19.54 -0.71 -9.04
C GLN A 121 -19.36 0.64 -8.35
N SER A 122 -20.41 1.47 -8.30
CA SER A 122 -20.37 2.76 -7.61
C SER A 122 -20.06 2.60 -6.12
N ARG A 123 -20.78 1.71 -5.45
CA ARG A 123 -20.56 1.42 -4.02
C ARG A 123 -19.16 0.90 -3.74
N ARG A 124 -18.68 -0.06 -4.56
CA ARG A 124 -17.31 -0.60 -4.42
C ARG A 124 -16.26 0.50 -4.63
N ALA A 125 -16.40 1.30 -5.67
CA ALA A 125 -15.46 2.41 -5.95
C ALA A 125 -15.49 3.45 -4.82
N GLY A 126 -16.66 3.81 -4.33
CA GLY A 126 -16.84 4.72 -3.20
C GLY A 126 -16.20 4.19 -1.91
N ALA A 127 -16.43 2.92 -1.58
CA ALA A 127 -15.87 2.27 -0.40
C ALA A 127 -14.34 2.20 -0.46
N LEU A 128 -13.76 1.76 -1.58
CA LEU A 128 -12.30 1.71 -1.77
C LEU A 128 -11.67 3.12 -1.79
N GLY A 129 -12.38 4.11 -2.32
CA GLY A 129 -11.95 5.51 -2.27
C GLY A 129 -12.05 6.10 -0.86
N ALA A 130 -12.98 5.63 -0.03
CA ALA A 130 -13.11 6.10 1.35
C ALA A 130 -11.95 5.60 2.23
N ALA A 131 -11.77 4.29 2.31
CA ALA A 131 -10.67 3.69 3.06
C ALA A 131 -10.36 2.29 2.54
N ARG A 132 -9.08 1.98 2.38
CA ARG A 132 -8.57 0.67 1.97
C ARG A 132 -7.18 0.43 2.54
N THR A 133 -6.75 -0.83 2.52
CA THR A 133 -5.34 -1.15 2.75
C THR A 133 -4.56 -1.16 1.44
N CYS A 134 -3.32 -0.66 1.49
CA CYS A 134 -2.32 -0.71 0.45
C CYS A 134 -1.03 -1.27 1.04
N TYR A 135 -0.70 -2.52 0.74
CA TYR A 135 0.45 -3.27 1.27
C TYR A 135 0.67 -3.11 2.79
N GLY A 136 -0.41 -3.27 3.55
CA GLY A 136 -0.40 -3.20 5.02
C GLY A 136 -0.58 -1.82 5.64
N HIS A 137 -0.46 -0.73 4.88
CA HIS A 137 -0.75 0.63 5.35
C HIS A 137 -2.12 1.13 4.84
N LEU A 138 -2.63 2.17 5.47
CA LEU A 138 -3.95 2.73 5.18
C LEU A 138 -3.90 3.72 4.02
N ALA A 139 -4.86 3.64 3.11
CA ALA A 139 -4.99 4.45 1.92
C ALA A 139 -6.45 4.93 1.72
N GLY A 140 -6.71 5.67 0.65
CA GLY A 140 -7.97 6.36 0.41
C GLY A 140 -8.07 7.66 1.19
N ARG A 141 -9.25 8.30 1.17
CA ARG A 141 -9.49 9.56 1.90
C ARG A 141 -9.06 9.49 3.36
N LEU A 142 -9.31 8.34 4.00
CA LEU A 142 -8.93 8.15 5.41
C LEU A 142 -7.40 8.15 5.58
N GLY A 143 -6.66 7.40 4.76
CA GLY A 143 -5.20 7.34 4.83
C GLY A 143 -4.55 8.70 4.56
N VAL A 144 -5.03 9.41 3.54
CA VAL A 144 -4.60 10.78 3.24
C VAL A 144 -4.97 11.72 4.38
N GLY A 145 -6.21 11.67 4.89
CA GLY A 145 -6.67 12.54 5.97
C GLY A 145 -5.87 12.36 7.27
N ILE A 146 -5.56 11.11 7.64
CA ILE A 146 -4.68 10.83 8.81
C ILE A 146 -3.29 11.42 8.58
N THR A 147 -2.70 11.23 7.40
CA THR A 147 -1.38 11.77 7.09
C THR A 147 -1.35 13.29 7.18
N GLU A 148 -2.35 13.97 6.62
CA GLU A 148 -2.48 15.43 6.68
C GLU A 148 -2.70 15.93 8.10
N ALA A 149 -3.51 15.24 8.90
CA ALA A 149 -3.71 15.58 10.30
C ALA A 149 -2.43 15.43 11.11
N MET A 150 -1.63 14.38 10.84
CA MET A 150 -0.32 14.20 11.48
C MET A 150 0.67 15.32 11.10
N LEU A 151 0.71 15.71 9.82
CA LEU A 151 1.52 16.85 9.35
C LEU A 151 1.08 18.16 10.01
N ALA A 152 -0.21 18.45 10.01
CA ALA A 152 -0.76 19.68 10.58
C ALA A 152 -0.50 19.80 12.09
N ARG A 153 -0.36 18.69 12.80
CA ARG A 153 -0.06 18.63 14.24
C ARG A 153 1.45 18.53 14.53
N GLY A 154 2.30 18.54 13.52
CA GLY A 154 3.75 18.40 13.70
C GLY A 154 4.16 17.03 14.26
N LEU A 155 3.36 15.98 14.04
CA LEU A 155 3.69 14.62 14.44
C LEU A 155 4.62 13.93 13.45
N ILE A 156 4.57 14.35 12.20
CA ILE A 156 5.50 13.97 11.14
C ILE A 156 5.88 15.19 10.32
N ASP A 157 7.08 15.16 9.75
CA ASP A 157 7.55 16.10 8.73
C ASP A 157 7.68 15.38 7.39
N ARG A 158 7.66 16.13 6.29
CA ARG A 158 7.84 15.57 4.95
C ARG A 158 9.11 16.12 4.30
N GLU A 159 9.99 15.20 3.89
CA GLU A 159 11.19 15.49 3.09
C GLU A 159 11.12 14.67 1.78
N GLY A 160 10.77 15.33 0.68
CA GLY A 160 10.57 14.66 -0.62
C GLY A 160 9.54 13.53 -0.55
N GLU A 161 10.01 12.30 -0.75
CA GLU A 161 9.20 11.07 -0.72
C GLU A 161 9.26 10.32 0.63
N VAL A 162 9.74 10.98 1.68
CA VAL A 162 9.87 10.41 3.02
C VAL A 162 9.06 11.22 4.02
N PHE A 163 8.38 10.55 4.94
CA PHE A 163 7.83 11.13 6.15
C PHE A 163 8.72 10.77 7.32
N LEU A 164 9.17 11.78 8.05
CA LEU A 164 9.99 11.65 9.25
C LEU A 164 9.12 11.82 10.49
N LEU A 165 9.24 10.90 11.44
CA LEU A 165 8.53 10.95 12.71
C LEU A 165 9.24 11.95 13.62
N THR A 166 8.54 12.97 14.10
CA THR A 166 9.05 13.94 15.08
C THR A 166 9.08 13.31 16.49
N ASP A 167 9.72 13.97 17.44
CA ASP A 167 9.69 13.51 18.84
C ASP A 167 8.28 13.62 19.43
N ALA A 168 7.51 14.65 19.06
CA ALA A 168 6.09 14.75 19.41
C ALA A 168 5.27 13.58 18.83
N GLY A 169 5.55 13.22 17.56
CA GLY A 169 4.92 12.07 16.92
C GLY A 169 5.29 10.75 17.57
N ALA A 170 6.55 10.58 17.99
CA ALA A 170 6.98 9.37 18.71
C ALA A 170 6.24 9.23 20.06
N THR A 171 6.18 10.29 20.84
CA THR A 171 5.45 10.33 22.12
C THR A 171 3.97 10.01 21.90
N TRP A 172 3.35 10.58 20.86
CA TRP A 172 1.96 10.29 20.51
C TRP A 172 1.72 8.83 20.12
N LEU A 173 2.60 8.23 19.30
CA LEU A 173 2.50 6.83 18.93
C LEU A 173 2.74 5.87 20.08
N GLU A 174 3.66 6.21 21.00
CA GLU A 174 3.87 5.47 22.24
C GLU A 174 2.63 5.53 23.16
N HIS A 175 1.99 6.71 23.25
CA HIS A 175 0.71 6.83 23.95
C HIS A 175 -0.40 5.97 23.33
N LEU A 176 -0.44 5.86 22.02
CA LEU A 176 -1.33 4.93 21.32
C LEU A 176 -0.94 3.46 21.52
N GLY A 177 0.22 3.17 22.13
CA GLY A 177 0.71 1.82 22.43
C GLY A 177 1.61 1.22 21.35
N ILE A 178 2.22 2.02 20.48
CA ILE A 178 3.26 1.59 19.55
C ILE A 178 4.62 1.82 20.21
N ALA A 179 5.18 0.81 20.85
CA ALA A 179 6.51 0.90 21.45
C ALA A 179 7.59 1.00 20.38
N ASN A 180 8.56 1.92 20.59
CA ASN A 180 9.68 2.14 19.67
C ASN A 180 9.22 2.33 18.20
N PRO A 181 8.38 3.32 17.89
CA PRO A 181 7.83 3.49 16.55
C PRO A 181 8.93 3.71 15.52
N PRO A 182 8.77 3.19 14.29
CA PRO A 182 9.70 3.46 13.19
C PRO A 182 9.84 4.97 12.95
N ARG A 183 11.08 5.45 12.83
CA ARG A 183 11.36 6.90 12.71
C ARG A 183 11.07 7.48 11.33
N ALA A 184 10.81 6.63 10.32
CA ALA A 184 10.50 7.08 8.98
C ALA A 184 9.45 6.21 8.30
N GLY A 185 8.68 6.83 7.42
CA GLY A 185 7.74 6.22 6.48
C GLY A 185 7.99 6.70 5.07
N LYS A 186 7.38 6.04 4.08
CA LYS A 186 7.41 6.45 2.67
C LYS A 186 6.14 7.23 2.33
N ALA A 187 6.24 8.15 1.38
CA ALA A 187 5.08 8.74 0.73
C ALA A 187 4.59 7.78 -0.36
N CYS A 188 3.36 7.31 -0.25
CA CYS A 188 2.70 6.50 -1.28
C CYS A 188 1.59 7.34 -1.91
N ASN A 189 1.63 7.49 -3.23
CA ASN A 189 0.65 8.31 -3.94
C ASN A 189 -0.71 7.60 -4.01
N ASP A 190 -1.74 8.20 -3.46
CA ASP A 190 -3.09 7.65 -3.49
C ASP A 190 -3.74 7.85 -4.86
N TRP A 191 -4.12 6.76 -5.55
CA TRP A 191 -4.72 6.85 -6.88
C TRP A 191 -6.11 7.51 -6.87
N SER A 192 -6.84 7.45 -5.74
CA SER A 192 -8.18 8.03 -5.65
C SER A 192 -8.16 9.51 -5.28
N GLU A 193 -7.26 9.90 -4.38
CA GLU A 193 -7.13 11.25 -3.85
C GLU A 193 -6.06 12.08 -4.57
N ARG A 194 -5.13 11.43 -5.27
CA ARG A 194 -3.97 12.04 -5.94
C ARG A 194 -3.10 12.88 -4.99
N ARG A 195 -3.02 12.44 -3.77
CA ARG A 195 -2.22 13.01 -2.68
C ARG A 195 -1.48 11.90 -1.95
N PRO A 196 -0.33 12.16 -1.34
CA PRO A 196 0.41 11.13 -0.65
C PRO A 196 -0.24 10.76 0.69
N HIS A 197 -0.13 9.48 1.04
CA HIS A 197 -0.45 8.95 2.36
C HIS A 197 0.75 8.24 2.97
N LEU A 198 0.75 8.08 4.29
CA LEU A 198 1.85 7.49 5.05
C LEU A 198 1.94 5.98 4.80
N ALA A 199 3.05 5.55 4.23
CA ALA A 199 3.38 4.17 3.90
C ALA A 199 4.68 3.71 4.59
N GLY A 200 5.19 2.55 4.19
CA GLY A 200 6.39 1.96 4.77
C GLY A 200 6.15 1.46 6.20
N ARG A 201 7.24 1.19 6.92
CA ARG A 201 7.17 0.59 8.27
C ARG A 201 6.32 1.41 9.24
N LEU A 202 6.43 2.75 9.19
CA LEU A 202 5.66 3.64 10.05
C LEU A 202 4.16 3.58 9.74
N GLY A 203 3.78 3.63 8.45
CA GLY A 203 2.39 3.52 8.04
C GLY A 203 1.77 2.15 8.37
N VAL A 204 2.54 1.07 8.22
CA VAL A 204 2.10 -0.29 8.58
C VAL A 204 1.91 -0.41 10.10
N ALA A 205 2.84 0.10 10.91
CA ALA A 205 2.74 0.07 12.37
C ALA A 205 1.50 0.83 12.86
N LEU A 206 1.29 2.05 12.35
CA LEU A 206 0.10 2.84 12.69
C LEU A 206 -1.19 2.11 12.28
N THR A 207 -1.27 1.59 11.06
CA THR A 207 -2.45 0.89 10.55
C THR A 207 -2.75 -0.36 11.38
N GLY A 208 -1.72 -1.14 11.72
CA GLY A 208 -1.85 -2.31 12.59
C GLY A 208 -2.44 -1.92 13.94
N ARG A 209 -1.92 -0.85 14.55
CA ARG A 209 -2.42 -0.38 15.83
C ARG A 209 -3.87 0.10 15.79
N LEU A 210 -4.27 0.78 14.72
CA LEU A 210 -5.67 1.19 14.56
C LEU A 210 -6.63 -0.01 14.44
N PHE A 211 -6.19 -1.12 13.84
CA PHE A 211 -6.95 -2.38 13.87
C PHE A 211 -7.00 -3.01 15.26
N GLU A 212 -5.89 -3.05 16.00
CA GLU A 212 -5.82 -3.57 17.38
C GLU A 212 -6.72 -2.79 18.34
N LEU A 213 -6.79 -1.46 18.17
CA LEU A 213 -7.70 -0.59 18.93
C LEU A 213 -9.17 -0.77 18.53
N ALA A 214 -9.47 -1.62 17.55
CA ALA A 214 -10.77 -1.77 16.94
C ALA A 214 -11.34 -0.45 16.36
N TRP A 215 -10.49 0.52 16.00
CA TRP A 215 -10.90 1.74 15.31
C TRP A 215 -11.19 1.47 13.84
N LEU A 216 -10.52 0.46 13.30
CA LEU A 216 -10.69 0.00 11.92
C LEU A 216 -11.15 -1.45 11.90
N GLN A 217 -11.98 -1.78 10.93
CA GLN A 217 -12.45 -3.14 10.66
C GLN A 217 -12.20 -3.50 9.19
N ARG A 218 -11.62 -4.69 8.94
CA ARG A 218 -11.49 -5.24 7.59
C ARG A 218 -12.84 -5.79 7.12
N THR A 219 -13.14 -5.62 5.84
CA THR A 219 -14.25 -6.32 5.22
C THR A 219 -13.82 -7.69 4.71
N GLN A 220 -14.73 -8.68 4.68
CA GLN A 220 -14.34 -10.10 4.51
C GLN A 220 -13.77 -10.46 3.14
N ARG A 221 -14.03 -9.70 2.07
CA ARG A 221 -13.68 -10.11 0.70
C ARG A 221 -13.00 -9.04 -0.14
N THR A 222 -12.67 -7.91 0.45
CA THR A 222 -12.05 -6.80 -0.28
C THR A 222 -10.99 -6.13 0.60
N ARG A 223 -10.14 -5.33 -0.01
CA ARG A 223 -9.19 -4.49 0.73
C ARG A 223 -9.84 -3.24 1.36
N GLU A 224 -11.18 -3.14 1.29
CA GLU A 224 -11.97 -2.10 1.96
C GLU A 224 -11.76 -2.15 3.47
N VAL A 225 -11.62 -0.98 4.06
CA VAL A 225 -11.54 -0.77 5.51
C VAL A 225 -12.71 0.11 5.93
N ARG A 226 -13.32 -0.22 7.06
CA ARG A 226 -14.38 0.60 7.67
C ARG A 226 -13.89 1.18 8.97
N VAL A 227 -14.25 2.43 9.21
CA VAL A 227 -14.09 3.06 10.51
C VAL A 227 -15.24 2.61 11.39
N THR A 228 -14.93 2.18 12.60
CA THR A 228 -15.94 1.81 13.59
C THR A 228 -16.44 3.04 14.36
N PRO A 229 -17.58 2.99 15.07
CA PRO A 229 -17.99 4.10 15.95
C PRO A 229 -16.91 4.47 16.98
N GLN A 230 -16.17 3.48 17.51
CA GLN A 230 -15.04 3.72 18.40
C GLN A 230 -13.89 4.43 17.65
N GLY A 231 -13.65 4.07 16.39
CA GLY A 231 -12.67 4.72 15.55
C GLY A 231 -13.01 6.16 15.20
N GLU A 232 -14.28 6.47 14.97
CA GLU A 232 -14.75 7.85 14.75
C GLU A 232 -14.41 8.73 15.97
N VAL A 233 -14.72 8.25 17.16
CA VAL A 233 -14.39 8.96 18.42
C VAL A 233 -12.89 9.10 18.59
N GLY A 234 -12.12 8.00 18.41
CA GLY A 234 -10.67 8.00 18.59
C GLY A 234 -9.97 8.92 17.58
N LEU A 235 -10.28 8.83 16.28
CA LEU A 235 -9.70 9.68 15.24
C LEU A 235 -10.08 11.16 15.44
N SER A 236 -11.29 11.44 15.89
CA SER A 236 -11.71 12.81 16.22
C SER A 236 -10.93 13.37 17.42
N HIS A 237 -10.76 12.57 18.46
CA HIS A 237 -10.02 12.98 19.68
C HIS A 237 -8.53 13.16 19.42
N GLU A 238 -7.89 12.17 18.79
CA GLU A 238 -6.45 12.13 18.62
C GLU A 238 -5.95 13.04 17.48
N LEU A 239 -6.70 13.13 16.40
CA LEU A 239 -6.26 13.83 15.19
C LEU A 239 -7.18 14.97 14.75
N SER A 240 -8.25 15.24 15.48
CA SER A 240 -9.33 16.18 15.08
C SER A 240 -9.93 15.85 13.71
N LEU A 241 -9.88 14.58 13.34
CA LEU A 241 -10.32 14.10 12.03
C LEU A 241 -11.79 13.68 12.09
N LYS A 242 -12.65 14.40 11.37
CA LYS A 242 -14.05 14.01 11.19
C LYS A 242 -14.14 13.00 10.05
N VAL A 243 -14.55 11.79 10.34
CA VAL A 243 -14.81 10.75 9.35
C VAL A 243 -16.30 10.70 9.09
N ALA A 244 -16.71 10.84 7.82
CA ALA A 244 -18.11 10.64 7.47
C ALA A 244 -18.49 9.16 7.67
N PRO A 245 -19.64 8.84 8.24
CA PRO A 245 -20.12 7.46 8.33
C PRO A 245 -20.20 6.83 6.94
N ALA A 246 -19.83 5.53 6.85
CA ALA A 246 -19.79 4.77 5.61
C ALA A 246 -21.18 4.44 5.07
#